data_cbe3513d8406d7112ae2bed2607581ee
#
_entry.id   cbe3513d8406d7112ae2bed2607581ee
#
_cell.length_a   1.000
_cell.length_b   1.000
_cell.length_c   1.000
_cell.angle_alpha   90.00
_cell.angle_beta   90.00
_cell.angle_gamma   90.00
#
_symmetry.space_group_name_H-M   'P 1'
#
loop_
_entity.id
_entity.type
_entity.pdbx_description
1 polymer ?
#
loop_
_entity_poly.entity_id
_entity_poly.type
_entity_poly.pdbx_seq_one_letter_code
_entity_poly.pdbx_strand_id
1 'polypeptide(L)'
;MQPIVQPIAEIGAIAKEKGILFHTDAVQIVGKVPFNVNELNVHMASLSAHKMYGPKGVGALYVRRRNPRVLLAPIIDGGGHERGMRSGTLNVPGIVGFGKAAELCKQEMATEGERLRNLRDYLNDKLHKQLDELYINGSMEHRLPHNLNISFAYVEGESLLMGINDVAVSSGSACTSASLEPSYVQKALGAGDDLAHSSIRFGLGRWTTKEEVDYVADKLTSVVSRLRDMSPLYELAKEGVDLSTMVWQTEGH
;
A
#
# COMPACT_ATOMS: atom_id res chain seq x y z
N MET A 1 -2.35 -1.50 -3.15
CA MET A 1 -1.09 -1.61 -2.36
C MET A 1 -1.40 -2.44 -1.14
N GLN A 2 -0.65 -3.50 -0.90
CA GLN A 2 -0.91 -4.40 0.22
C GLN A 2 -0.52 -3.73 1.56
N PRO A 3 -1.29 -3.93 2.63
CA PRO A 3 -1.00 -3.34 3.94
C PRO A 3 0.07 -4.12 4.72
N ILE A 4 0.76 -5.09 4.11
CA ILE A 4 1.74 -5.97 4.77
C ILE A 4 3.05 -5.97 3.98
N VAL A 5 4.17 -5.83 4.69
CA VAL A 5 5.51 -6.10 4.18
C VAL A 5 5.74 -7.61 4.21
N GLN A 6 6.04 -8.19 3.04
CA GLN A 6 6.26 -9.63 2.94
C GLN A 6 7.58 -10.04 3.62
N PRO A 7 7.70 -11.28 4.14
CA PRO A 7 8.89 -11.79 4.82
C PRO A 7 10.00 -12.15 3.82
N ILE A 8 10.55 -11.13 3.13
CA ILE A 8 11.51 -11.29 2.04
C ILE A 8 12.83 -11.93 2.50
N ALA A 9 13.25 -11.71 3.74
CA ALA A 9 14.46 -12.31 4.30
C ALA A 9 14.33 -13.84 4.40
N GLU A 10 13.21 -14.33 4.93
CA GLU A 10 12.91 -15.75 5.07
C GLU A 10 12.75 -16.42 3.71
N ILE A 11 12.00 -15.78 2.79
CA ILE A 11 11.84 -16.28 1.41
C ILE A 11 13.19 -16.33 0.70
N GLY A 12 14.02 -15.31 0.86
CA GLY A 12 15.36 -15.26 0.30
C GLY A 12 16.29 -16.32 0.87
N ALA A 13 16.18 -16.65 2.17
CA ALA A 13 16.94 -17.73 2.79
C ALA A 13 16.56 -19.10 2.21
N ILE A 14 15.25 -19.37 2.06
CA ILE A 14 14.74 -20.61 1.45
C ILE A 14 15.19 -20.70 -0.02
N ALA A 15 15.07 -19.62 -0.78
CA ALA A 15 15.50 -19.57 -2.18
C ALA A 15 17.01 -19.88 -2.32
N LYS A 16 17.83 -19.31 -1.42
CA LYS A 16 19.28 -19.59 -1.38
C LYS A 16 19.59 -21.05 -1.04
N GLU A 17 18.93 -21.60 -0.03
CA GLU A 17 19.09 -23.02 0.35
C GLU A 17 18.79 -23.96 -0.81
N LYS A 18 17.73 -23.66 -1.56
CA LYS A 18 17.29 -24.47 -2.69
C LYS A 18 17.97 -24.14 -4.02
N GLY A 19 18.90 -23.19 -4.05
CA GLY A 19 19.58 -22.76 -5.26
C GLY A 19 18.66 -22.11 -6.31
N ILE A 20 17.54 -21.51 -5.88
CA ILE A 20 16.53 -20.89 -6.75
C ILE A 20 16.82 -19.40 -6.87
N LEU A 21 16.73 -18.85 -8.09
CA LEU A 21 16.82 -17.40 -8.31
C LEU A 21 15.58 -16.71 -7.75
N PHE A 22 15.80 -15.66 -6.96
CA PHE A 22 14.75 -14.92 -6.29
C PHE A 22 14.64 -13.49 -6.84
N HIS A 23 13.47 -13.14 -7.39
CA HIS A 23 13.09 -11.80 -7.79
C HIS A 23 12.05 -11.25 -6.82
N THR A 24 12.15 -9.97 -6.49
CA THR A 24 11.12 -9.25 -5.73
C THR A 24 10.75 -7.94 -6.41
N ASP A 25 9.47 -7.59 -6.38
CA ASP A 25 9.03 -6.23 -6.63
C ASP A 25 9.29 -5.40 -5.37
N ALA A 26 10.31 -4.54 -5.45
CA ALA A 26 10.73 -3.66 -4.37
C ALA A 26 10.24 -2.21 -4.55
N VAL A 27 9.34 -1.96 -5.51
CA VAL A 27 8.86 -0.62 -5.89
C VAL A 27 8.30 0.16 -4.72
N GLN A 28 7.64 -0.48 -3.78
CA GLN A 28 6.99 0.20 -2.65
C GLN A 28 7.88 0.35 -1.41
N ILE A 29 8.95 -0.46 -1.32
CA ILE A 29 9.77 -0.55 -0.10
C ILE A 29 11.06 0.27 -0.21
N VAL A 30 11.70 0.29 -1.40
CA VAL A 30 12.96 1.02 -1.60
C VAL A 30 12.76 2.52 -1.38
N GLY A 31 13.67 3.12 -0.61
CA GLY A 31 13.59 4.51 -0.20
C GLY A 31 12.62 4.81 0.96
N LYS A 32 12.00 3.78 1.55
CA LYS A 32 11.09 3.89 2.70
C LYS A 32 11.60 3.16 3.94
N VAL A 33 12.24 2.01 3.73
CA VAL A 33 12.92 1.21 4.75
C VAL A 33 14.23 0.65 4.19
N PRO A 34 15.18 0.21 5.05
CA PRO A 34 16.41 -0.42 4.58
C PRO A 34 16.13 -1.63 3.69
N PHE A 35 16.82 -1.68 2.54
CA PHE A 35 16.71 -2.77 1.58
C PHE A 35 18.10 -3.15 1.08
N ASN A 36 18.66 -4.25 1.61
CA ASN A 36 19.97 -4.76 1.23
C ASN A 36 19.82 -6.09 0.49
N VAL A 37 20.06 -6.09 -0.80
CA VAL A 37 19.91 -7.28 -1.68
C VAL A 37 20.82 -8.46 -1.27
N ASN A 38 21.94 -8.20 -0.58
CA ASN A 38 22.84 -9.26 -0.14
C ASN A 38 22.32 -9.94 1.13
N GLU A 39 21.91 -9.16 2.11
CA GLU A 39 21.32 -9.68 3.35
C GLU A 39 20.01 -10.42 3.10
N LEU A 40 19.18 -9.89 2.17
CA LEU A 40 17.91 -10.48 1.78
C LEU A 40 18.02 -11.62 0.76
N ASN A 41 19.24 -11.97 0.31
CA ASN A 41 19.50 -12.96 -0.73
C ASN A 41 18.69 -12.75 -2.03
N VAL A 42 18.39 -11.51 -2.37
CA VAL A 42 17.64 -11.13 -3.58
C VAL A 42 18.58 -11.16 -4.78
N HIS A 43 18.15 -11.78 -5.85
CA HIS A 43 18.90 -11.90 -7.10
C HIS A 43 18.49 -10.86 -8.14
N MET A 44 17.22 -10.47 -8.13
CA MET A 44 16.65 -9.41 -8.98
C MET A 44 15.65 -8.60 -8.18
N ALA A 45 15.60 -7.29 -8.41
CA ALA A 45 14.61 -6.41 -7.78
C ALA A 45 14.14 -5.35 -8.76
N SER A 46 12.82 -5.19 -8.87
CA SER A 46 12.19 -4.12 -9.64
C SER A 46 12.02 -2.87 -8.79
N LEU A 47 12.35 -1.70 -9.37
CA LEU A 47 12.28 -0.40 -8.71
C LEU A 47 11.59 0.62 -9.62
N SER A 48 10.97 1.65 -9.04
CA SER A 48 10.36 2.75 -9.79
C SER A 48 10.60 4.09 -9.12
N ALA A 49 11.06 5.07 -9.90
CA ALA A 49 11.44 6.38 -9.38
C ALA A 49 10.27 7.13 -8.75
N HIS A 50 9.07 7.10 -9.36
CA HIS A 50 7.93 7.87 -8.87
C HIS A 50 7.36 7.39 -7.52
N LYS A 51 7.80 6.25 -7.02
CA LYS A 51 7.43 5.78 -5.67
C LYS A 51 8.39 6.26 -4.58
N MET A 52 9.48 6.93 -4.98
CA MET A 52 10.45 7.57 -4.08
C MET A 52 10.64 9.06 -4.41
N TYR A 53 9.56 9.70 -4.84
CA TYR A 53 9.51 11.14 -5.20
C TYR A 53 10.35 11.53 -6.41
N GLY A 54 10.75 10.55 -7.22
CA GLY A 54 11.44 10.76 -8.48
C GLY A 54 10.48 10.92 -9.67
N PRO A 55 11.00 11.10 -10.89
CA PRO A 55 10.19 11.29 -12.09
C PRO A 55 9.39 10.04 -12.46
N LYS A 56 8.22 10.24 -13.07
CA LYS A 56 7.43 9.18 -13.73
C LYS A 56 8.12 8.71 -15.01
N GLY A 57 7.81 7.50 -15.47
CA GLY A 57 8.32 6.97 -16.74
C GLY A 57 9.74 6.41 -16.68
N VAL A 58 10.33 6.25 -15.49
CA VAL A 58 11.64 5.64 -15.29
C VAL A 58 11.64 4.70 -14.10
N GLY A 59 12.29 3.56 -14.27
CA GLY A 59 12.52 2.55 -13.25
C GLY A 59 13.88 1.89 -13.41
N ALA A 60 14.20 0.95 -12.55
CA ALA A 60 15.41 0.15 -12.62
C ALA A 60 15.12 -1.31 -12.26
N LEU A 61 15.91 -2.20 -12.85
CA LEU A 61 15.99 -3.59 -12.47
C LEU A 61 17.38 -3.87 -11.90
N TYR A 62 17.44 -4.20 -10.62
CA TYR A 62 18.67 -4.78 -10.06
C TYR A 62 18.81 -6.19 -10.55
N VAL A 63 19.99 -6.55 -11.05
CA VAL A 63 20.35 -7.90 -11.51
C VAL A 63 21.68 -8.30 -10.91
N ARG A 64 21.70 -9.37 -10.12
CA ARG A 64 22.91 -9.89 -9.47
C ARG A 64 23.89 -10.42 -10.51
N ARG A 65 25.13 -9.96 -10.44
CA ARG A 65 26.18 -10.28 -11.44
C ARG A 65 27.17 -11.35 -11.00
N ARG A 66 27.21 -11.67 -9.71
CA ARG A 66 28.15 -12.64 -9.13
C ARG A 66 27.46 -13.37 -7.97
N ASN A 67 27.78 -14.64 -7.84
CA ASN A 67 27.43 -15.50 -6.70
C ASN A 67 25.90 -15.53 -6.34
N PRO A 68 25.08 -16.05 -7.25
CA PRO A 68 25.27 -16.51 -8.62
C PRO A 68 25.21 -15.36 -9.63
N ARG A 69 25.69 -15.59 -10.86
CA ARG A 69 25.46 -14.67 -11.97
C ARG A 69 24.08 -14.93 -12.55
N VAL A 70 23.24 -13.90 -12.56
CA VAL A 70 21.94 -13.93 -13.24
C VAL A 70 22.11 -13.47 -14.68
N LEU A 71 21.55 -14.23 -15.61
CA LEU A 71 21.48 -13.91 -17.04
C LEU A 71 20.02 -13.68 -17.42
N LEU A 72 19.75 -12.59 -18.12
CA LEU A 72 18.43 -12.26 -18.65
C LEU A 72 18.46 -12.29 -20.17
N ALA A 73 17.44 -12.89 -20.77
CA ALA A 73 17.18 -12.71 -22.19
C ALA A 73 16.54 -11.32 -22.41
N PRO A 74 17.04 -10.53 -23.37
CA PRO A 74 16.41 -9.27 -23.71
C PRO A 74 15.02 -9.52 -24.30
N ILE A 75 14.06 -8.65 -23.95
CA ILE A 75 12.71 -8.65 -24.54
C ILE A 75 12.62 -7.59 -25.64
N ILE A 76 13.48 -6.56 -25.56
CA ILE A 76 13.55 -5.45 -26.53
C ILE A 76 14.89 -5.52 -27.23
N ASP A 77 14.85 -5.91 -28.50
CA ASP A 77 16.04 -5.96 -29.36
C ASP A 77 16.41 -4.57 -29.89
N GLY A 78 17.67 -4.41 -30.39
CA GLY A 78 18.17 -3.17 -30.96
C GLY A 78 19.62 -2.88 -30.64
N GLY A 79 19.93 -1.63 -30.31
CA GLY A 79 21.30 -1.11 -30.16
C GLY A 79 22.13 -1.60 -28.96
N GLY A 80 21.70 -2.62 -28.23
CA GLY A 80 22.48 -3.25 -27.17
C GLY A 80 22.68 -2.41 -25.90
N HIS A 81 21.84 -1.39 -25.67
CA HIS A 81 21.88 -0.58 -24.45
C HIS A 81 21.66 -1.43 -23.20
N GLU A 82 21.98 -0.87 -22.03
CA GLU A 82 21.92 -1.60 -20.74
C GLU A 82 22.65 -2.94 -20.79
N ARG A 83 23.81 -2.95 -21.46
CA ARG A 83 24.65 -4.17 -21.60
C ARG A 83 23.96 -5.31 -22.35
N GLY A 84 23.14 -4.98 -23.31
CA GLY A 84 22.36 -5.91 -24.10
C GLY A 84 21.08 -6.42 -23.44
N MET A 85 20.77 -6.00 -22.22
CA MET A 85 19.56 -6.47 -21.53
C MET A 85 18.29 -5.70 -21.90
N ARG A 86 18.42 -4.45 -22.35
CA ARG A 86 17.29 -3.62 -22.79
C ARG A 86 17.76 -2.58 -23.80
N SER A 87 17.41 -2.76 -25.04
CA SER A 87 17.74 -1.83 -26.12
C SER A 87 16.81 -0.61 -26.16
N GLY A 88 17.26 0.44 -26.81
CA GLY A 88 16.58 1.73 -26.97
C GLY A 88 17.32 2.85 -26.25
N THR A 89 17.26 4.06 -26.84
CA THR A 89 17.90 5.25 -26.28
C THR A 89 17.49 5.48 -24.82
N LEU A 90 18.47 5.77 -23.98
CA LEU A 90 18.24 5.95 -22.55
C LEU A 90 17.51 7.27 -22.26
N ASN A 91 16.55 7.22 -21.35
CA ASN A 91 15.92 8.41 -20.79
C ASN A 91 16.87 9.08 -19.77
N VAL A 92 17.90 9.75 -20.26
CA VAL A 92 18.95 10.34 -19.41
C VAL A 92 18.38 11.29 -18.35
N PRO A 93 17.49 12.25 -18.65
CA PRO A 93 16.91 13.11 -17.62
C PRO A 93 16.16 12.34 -16.53
N GLY A 94 15.38 11.34 -16.93
CA GLY A 94 14.67 10.47 -15.97
C GLY A 94 15.62 9.67 -15.09
N ILE A 95 16.69 9.12 -15.66
CA ILE A 95 17.71 8.35 -14.93
C ILE A 95 18.45 9.23 -13.92
N VAL A 96 18.84 10.44 -14.30
CA VAL A 96 19.48 11.40 -13.41
C VAL A 96 18.55 11.80 -12.26
N GLY A 97 17.28 12.10 -12.58
CA GLY A 97 16.26 12.41 -11.57
C GLY A 97 16.00 11.22 -10.62
N PHE A 98 16.02 9.99 -11.13
CA PHE A 98 15.91 8.79 -10.29
C PHE A 98 17.12 8.65 -9.35
N GLY A 99 18.33 8.84 -9.88
CA GLY A 99 19.55 8.83 -9.06
C GLY A 99 19.50 9.86 -7.92
N LYS A 100 19.03 11.09 -8.22
CA LYS A 100 18.87 12.13 -7.19
C LYS A 100 17.79 11.77 -6.16
N ALA A 101 16.67 11.21 -6.60
CA ALA A 101 15.64 10.74 -5.68
C ALA A 101 16.15 9.63 -4.75
N ALA A 102 16.94 8.68 -5.27
CA ALA A 102 17.54 7.62 -4.46
C ALA A 102 18.56 8.17 -3.44
N GLU A 103 19.36 9.15 -3.83
CA GLU A 103 20.28 9.85 -2.92
C GLU A 103 19.53 10.52 -1.76
N LEU A 104 18.49 11.30 -2.07
CA LEU A 104 17.66 11.98 -1.07
C LEU A 104 16.97 10.97 -0.14
N CYS A 105 16.41 9.91 -0.69
CA CYS A 105 15.80 8.85 0.13
C CYS A 105 16.81 8.21 1.09
N LYS A 106 18.06 8.00 0.64
CA LYS A 106 19.11 7.45 1.50
C LYS A 106 19.45 8.39 2.67
N GLN A 107 19.41 9.68 2.44
CA GLN A 107 19.71 10.70 3.46
C GLN A 107 18.56 10.84 4.47
N GLU A 108 17.31 10.82 3.98
CA GLU A 108 16.11 11.18 4.75
C GLU A 108 15.41 9.96 5.39
N MET A 109 15.66 8.75 4.86
CA MET A 109 14.85 7.55 5.15
C MET A 109 14.65 7.27 6.64
N ALA A 110 15.67 7.44 7.46
CA ALA A 110 15.60 7.12 8.89
C ALA A 110 14.65 8.09 9.63
N THR A 111 14.86 9.39 9.45
CA THR A 111 14.06 10.45 10.10
C THR A 111 12.67 10.56 9.49
N GLU A 112 12.54 10.47 8.16
CA GLU A 112 11.24 10.46 7.47
C GLU A 112 10.42 9.23 7.89
N GLY A 113 11.02 8.05 7.97
CA GLY A 113 10.34 6.82 8.35
C GLY A 113 9.77 6.87 9.76
N GLU A 114 10.52 7.41 10.72
CA GLU A 114 10.04 7.61 12.10
C GLU A 114 8.92 8.64 12.16
N ARG A 115 9.09 9.80 11.53
CA ARG A 115 8.07 10.85 11.48
C ARG A 115 6.76 10.36 10.87
N LEU A 116 6.83 9.64 9.74
CA LEU A 116 5.64 9.12 9.07
C LEU A 116 4.95 8.03 9.88
N ARG A 117 5.69 7.20 10.60
CA ARG A 117 5.12 6.23 11.53
C ARG A 117 4.34 6.93 12.63
N ASN A 118 4.93 7.94 13.24
CA ASN A 118 4.28 8.72 14.30
C ASN A 118 3.00 9.41 13.82
N LEU A 119 3.00 9.99 12.62
CA LEU A 119 1.80 10.59 12.02
C LEU A 119 0.74 9.54 11.68
N ARG A 120 1.14 8.39 11.17
CA ARG A 120 0.24 7.26 10.89
C ARG A 120 -0.43 6.75 12.17
N ASP A 121 0.35 6.53 13.20
CA ASP A 121 -0.14 6.02 14.47
C ASP A 121 -1.03 7.07 15.15
N TYR A 122 -0.67 8.35 15.06
CA TYR A 122 -1.49 9.46 15.51
C TYR A 122 -2.87 9.51 14.80
N LEU A 123 -2.90 9.33 13.46
CA LEU A 123 -4.16 9.24 12.70
C LEU A 123 -5.00 8.05 13.19
N ASN A 124 -4.38 6.89 13.33
CA ASN A 124 -5.03 5.68 13.81
C ASN A 124 -5.66 5.88 15.18
N ASP A 125 -4.88 6.39 16.13
CA ASP A 125 -5.33 6.61 17.52
C ASP A 125 -6.44 7.64 17.61
N LYS A 126 -6.35 8.72 16.81
CA LYS A 126 -7.37 9.76 16.78
C LYS A 126 -8.71 9.22 16.25
N LEU A 127 -8.68 8.42 15.18
CA LEU A 127 -9.87 7.79 14.63
C LEU A 127 -10.52 6.82 15.64
N HIS A 128 -9.73 5.94 16.26
CA HIS A 128 -10.25 4.96 17.24
C HIS A 128 -10.74 5.60 18.55
N LYS A 129 -10.33 6.85 18.86
CA LYS A 129 -10.89 7.62 19.98
C LYS A 129 -12.24 8.25 19.66
N GLN A 130 -12.51 8.52 18.39
CA GLN A 130 -13.69 9.26 17.94
C GLN A 130 -14.77 8.36 17.36
N LEU A 131 -14.38 7.18 16.87
CA LEU A 131 -15.25 6.22 16.19
C LEU A 131 -15.04 4.81 16.75
N ASP A 132 -16.11 4.07 16.90
CA ASP A 132 -16.14 2.64 17.13
C ASP A 132 -16.12 1.84 15.81
N GLU A 133 -16.15 0.54 15.87
CA GLU A 133 -16.30 -0.37 14.72
C GLU A 133 -15.34 -0.04 13.55
N LEU A 134 -14.07 0.18 13.90
CA LEU A 134 -12.96 0.37 12.97
C LEU A 134 -12.06 -0.85 12.96
N TYR A 135 -11.73 -1.33 11.78
CA TYR A 135 -10.90 -2.53 11.62
C TYR A 135 -9.65 -2.22 10.80
N ILE A 136 -8.48 -2.45 11.42
CA ILE A 136 -7.19 -2.27 10.74
C ILE A 136 -6.94 -3.47 9.83
N ASN A 137 -6.75 -3.21 8.54
CA ASN A 137 -6.43 -4.25 7.58
C ASN A 137 -4.93 -4.56 7.57
N GLY A 138 -4.59 -5.80 7.88
CA GLY A 138 -3.22 -6.31 7.94
C GLY A 138 -2.48 -5.98 9.24
N SER A 139 -1.19 -6.29 9.29
CA SER A 139 -0.35 -6.11 10.48
C SER A 139 0.04 -4.64 10.69
N MET A 140 0.06 -4.16 11.92
CA MET A 140 0.64 -2.86 12.29
C MET A 140 2.17 -2.94 12.45
N GLU A 141 2.70 -4.10 12.80
CA GLU A 141 4.13 -4.35 12.94
C GLU A 141 4.82 -4.49 11.58
N HIS A 142 4.27 -5.35 10.72
CA HIS A 142 4.82 -5.64 9.39
C HIS A 142 4.20 -4.73 8.33
N ARG A 143 4.34 -3.42 8.49
CA ARG A 143 3.75 -2.39 7.63
C ARG A 143 4.76 -1.30 7.28
N LEU A 144 4.63 -0.73 6.09
CA LEU A 144 5.40 0.46 5.73
C LEU A 144 5.01 1.65 6.63
N PRO A 145 5.97 2.50 7.03
CA PRO A 145 5.73 3.55 8.01
C PRO A 145 4.66 4.56 7.59
N HIS A 146 4.48 4.78 6.31
CA HIS A 146 3.57 5.77 5.74
C HIS A 146 2.20 5.23 5.33
N ASN A 147 1.91 3.96 5.59
CA ASN A 147 0.70 3.30 5.10
C ASN A 147 -0.22 2.90 6.25
N LEU A 148 -1.49 3.31 6.17
CA LEU A 148 -2.56 2.85 7.04
C LEU A 148 -3.73 2.40 6.15
N ASN A 149 -4.39 1.30 6.51
CA ASN A 149 -5.60 0.84 5.84
C ASN A 149 -6.62 0.46 6.92
N ILE A 150 -7.76 1.12 6.90
CA ILE A 150 -8.84 0.92 7.88
C ILE A 150 -10.15 0.69 7.13
N SER A 151 -10.90 -0.31 7.57
CA SER A 151 -12.29 -0.52 7.19
C SER A 151 -13.22 0.11 8.21
N PHE A 152 -14.28 0.74 7.73
CA PHE A 152 -15.30 1.43 8.52
C PHE A 152 -16.59 0.61 8.43
N ALA A 153 -16.95 -0.13 9.49
CA ALA A 153 -18.17 -0.94 9.47
C ALA A 153 -19.43 -0.07 9.40
N TYR A 154 -20.47 -0.62 8.80
CA TYR A 154 -21.79 -0.01 8.64
C TYR A 154 -21.81 1.26 7.79
N VAL A 155 -20.82 1.43 6.92
CA VAL A 155 -20.69 2.57 6.02
C VAL A 155 -20.48 2.05 4.60
N GLU A 156 -21.23 2.61 3.66
CA GLU A 156 -21.05 2.32 2.25
C GLU A 156 -19.81 3.06 1.72
N GLY A 157 -18.90 2.32 1.06
CA GLY A 157 -17.56 2.82 0.73
C GLY A 157 -17.53 3.97 -0.27
N GLU A 158 -18.42 3.97 -1.27
CA GLU A 158 -18.50 5.06 -2.25
C GLU A 158 -19.02 6.35 -1.62
N SER A 159 -20.07 6.24 -0.77
CA SER A 159 -20.61 7.36 -0.02
C SER A 159 -19.59 7.98 0.92
N LEU A 160 -18.74 7.12 1.53
CA LEU A 160 -17.63 7.58 2.37
C LEU A 160 -16.60 8.37 1.54
N LEU A 161 -16.18 7.85 0.39
CA LEU A 161 -15.24 8.52 -0.51
C LEU A 161 -15.81 9.85 -1.04
N MET A 162 -17.10 9.89 -1.41
CA MET A 162 -17.78 11.11 -1.82
C MET A 162 -17.82 12.14 -0.70
N GLY A 163 -18.02 11.71 0.55
CA GLY A 163 -18.05 12.59 1.71
C GLY A 163 -16.71 13.25 2.05
N ILE A 164 -15.60 12.66 1.60
CA ILE A 164 -14.23 13.16 1.80
C ILE A 164 -13.54 13.51 0.48
N ASN A 165 -14.27 14.01 -0.50
CA ASN A 165 -13.82 14.26 -1.88
C ASN A 165 -12.69 15.28 -2.01
N ASP A 166 -12.42 16.05 -0.97
CA ASP A 166 -11.30 17.00 -0.85
C ASP A 166 -10.03 16.35 -0.24
N VAL A 167 -10.09 15.07 0.14
CA VAL A 167 -8.95 14.31 0.67
C VAL A 167 -8.51 13.25 -0.35
N ALA A 168 -7.25 13.30 -0.76
CA ALA A 168 -6.68 12.33 -1.69
C ALA A 168 -6.39 10.99 -0.98
N VAL A 169 -7.34 10.08 -1.00
CA VAL A 169 -7.24 8.71 -0.47
C VAL A 169 -7.50 7.68 -1.57
N SER A 170 -7.38 6.41 -1.24
CA SER A 170 -7.74 5.32 -2.16
C SER A 170 -8.62 4.30 -1.44
N SER A 171 -9.64 3.81 -2.14
CA SER A 171 -10.35 2.60 -1.69
C SER A 171 -9.47 1.35 -1.75
N GLY A 172 -9.85 0.30 -1.03
CA GLY A 172 -9.16 -1.00 -1.09
C GLY A 172 -9.19 -1.64 -2.48
N SER A 173 -10.18 -1.29 -3.30
CA SER A 173 -10.42 -1.84 -4.65
C SER A 173 -9.88 -0.97 -5.80
N ALA A 174 -8.98 -0.05 -5.56
CA ALA A 174 -8.48 0.91 -6.57
C ALA A 174 -7.90 0.30 -7.87
N CYS A 175 -7.67 -1.00 -7.93
CA CYS A 175 -7.23 -1.70 -9.17
C CYS A 175 -8.38 -2.27 -9.99
N THR A 176 -9.61 -2.27 -9.49
CA THR A 176 -10.79 -2.88 -10.13
C THR A 176 -11.95 -1.90 -10.23
N SER A 177 -11.65 -0.64 -10.55
CA SER A 177 -12.67 0.42 -10.74
C SER A 177 -13.74 0.10 -11.79
N ALA A 178 -13.64 -1.04 -12.47
CA ALA A 178 -14.63 -1.55 -13.42
C ALA A 178 -15.38 -2.80 -12.88
N SER A 179 -15.04 -3.35 -11.71
CA SER A 179 -15.75 -4.47 -11.10
C SER A 179 -16.23 -4.11 -9.70
N LEU A 180 -17.47 -4.45 -9.40
CA LEU A 180 -18.09 -4.34 -8.07
C LEU A 180 -17.48 -5.33 -7.05
N GLU A 181 -16.44 -6.08 -7.42
CA GLU A 181 -15.85 -7.09 -6.56
C GLU A 181 -14.89 -6.47 -5.54
N PRO A 182 -14.99 -6.86 -4.26
CA PRO A 182 -14.08 -6.43 -3.22
C PRO A 182 -12.66 -6.95 -3.47
N SER A 183 -11.66 -6.25 -2.95
CA SER A 183 -10.26 -6.62 -3.11
C SER A 183 -9.99 -8.05 -2.60
N TYR A 184 -9.55 -8.95 -3.50
CA TYR A 184 -9.14 -10.31 -3.14
C TYR A 184 -8.04 -10.34 -2.05
N VAL A 185 -7.22 -9.29 -1.98
CA VAL A 185 -6.20 -9.16 -0.93
C VAL A 185 -6.85 -8.95 0.44
N GLN A 186 -7.89 -8.13 0.52
CA GLN A 186 -8.59 -7.89 1.78
C GLN A 186 -9.37 -9.12 2.24
N LYS A 187 -9.99 -9.83 1.30
CA LYS A 187 -10.60 -11.16 1.58
C LYS A 187 -9.56 -12.15 2.12
N ALA A 188 -8.37 -12.19 1.53
CA ALA A 188 -7.28 -13.05 2.00
C ALA A 188 -6.74 -12.66 3.39
N LEU A 189 -6.94 -11.40 3.81
CA LEU A 189 -6.62 -10.90 5.15
C LEU A 189 -7.76 -11.17 6.17
N GLY A 190 -8.86 -11.81 5.74
CA GLY A 190 -9.99 -12.16 6.61
C GLY A 190 -11.08 -11.08 6.69
N ALA A 191 -10.99 -10.00 5.91
CA ALA A 191 -12.07 -9.02 5.84
C ALA A 191 -13.27 -9.61 5.09
N GLY A 192 -14.47 -9.55 5.67
CA GLY A 192 -15.72 -9.81 4.96
C GLY A 192 -15.92 -8.80 3.81
N ASP A 193 -16.84 -9.13 2.89
CA ASP A 193 -17.07 -8.31 1.69
C ASP A 193 -17.44 -6.86 2.05
N ASP A 194 -18.30 -6.64 3.04
CA ASP A 194 -18.72 -5.30 3.50
C ASP A 194 -17.55 -4.47 4.03
N LEU A 195 -16.70 -5.07 4.88
CA LEU A 195 -15.51 -4.42 5.41
C LEU A 195 -14.46 -4.16 4.32
N ALA A 196 -14.37 -5.04 3.31
CA ALA A 196 -13.47 -4.83 2.19
C ALA A 196 -13.91 -3.65 1.32
N HIS A 197 -15.23 -3.46 1.11
CA HIS A 197 -15.77 -2.33 0.37
C HIS A 197 -15.63 -1.00 1.09
N SER A 198 -15.80 -0.96 2.41
CA SER A 198 -15.69 0.25 3.23
C SER A 198 -14.25 0.61 3.61
N SER A 199 -13.25 -0.06 3.03
CA SER A 199 -11.85 0.16 3.39
C SER A 199 -11.25 1.38 2.70
N ILE A 200 -10.54 2.20 3.48
CA ILE A 200 -9.74 3.31 2.97
C ILE A 200 -8.26 3.09 3.27
N ARG A 201 -7.44 3.32 2.25
CA ARG A 201 -6.00 3.37 2.38
C ARG A 201 -5.52 4.81 2.46
N PHE A 202 -4.90 5.14 3.57
CA PHE A 202 -4.19 6.39 3.81
C PHE A 202 -2.72 6.21 3.47
N GLY A 203 -2.22 7.08 2.59
CA GLY A 203 -0.81 7.14 2.22
C GLY A 203 -0.22 8.49 2.61
N LEU A 204 0.54 8.52 3.70
CA LEU A 204 1.21 9.73 4.14
C LEU A 204 2.48 9.96 3.33
N GLY A 205 2.89 11.21 3.15
CA GLY A 205 4.05 11.56 2.36
C GLY A 205 5.04 12.44 3.10
N ARG A 206 6.15 12.75 2.42
CA ARG A 206 7.24 13.58 2.94
C ARG A 206 6.75 14.93 3.47
N TRP A 207 5.74 15.51 2.86
CA TRP A 207 5.23 16.83 3.22
C TRP A 207 3.94 16.81 4.04
N THR A 208 3.41 15.62 4.33
CA THR A 208 2.22 15.50 5.18
C THR A 208 2.49 16.08 6.56
N THR A 209 1.61 16.98 7.00
CA THR A 209 1.70 17.66 8.29
C THR A 209 0.74 17.05 9.32
N LYS A 210 0.90 17.44 10.58
CA LYS A 210 0.00 17.00 11.66
C LYS A 210 -1.38 17.64 11.49
N GLU A 211 -1.44 18.89 11.06
CA GLU A 211 -2.67 19.66 10.82
C GLU A 211 -3.50 19.02 9.70
N GLU A 212 -2.86 18.53 8.64
CA GLU A 212 -3.55 17.76 7.59
C GLU A 212 -4.12 16.45 8.13
N VAL A 213 -3.37 15.75 8.98
CA VAL A 213 -3.85 14.52 9.65
C VAL A 213 -5.03 14.83 10.57
N ASP A 214 -4.97 15.93 11.33
CA ASP A 214 -6.07 16.38 12.19
C ASP A 214 -7.33 16.67 11.37
N TYR A 215 -7.19 17.39 10.26
CA TYR A 215 -8.27 17.69 9.33
C TYR A 215 -8.94 16.42 8.79
N VAL A 216 -8.13 15.48 8.31
CA VAL A 216 -8.61 14.20 7.75
C VAL A 216 -9.37 13.40 8.80
N ALA A 217 -8.84 13.29 10.02
CA ALA A 217 -9.49 12.55 11.10
C ALA A 217 -10.85 13.17 11.49
N ASP A 218 -10.90 14.49 11.67
CA ASP A 218 -12.12 15.19 12.07
C ASP A 218 -13.18 15.12 10.96
N LYS A 219 -12.78 15.24 9.70
CA LYS A 219 -13.67 15.10 8.56
C LYS A 219 -14.24 13.69 8.43
N LEU A 220 -13.37 12.66 8.54
CA LEU A 220 -13.79 11.26 8.52
C LEU A 220 -14.79 10.98 9.64
N THR A 221 -14.51 11.44 10.86
CA THR A 221 -15.42 11.27 12.00
C THR A 221 -16.80 11.84 11.70
N SER A 222 -16.84 13.06 11.18
CA SER A 222 -18.12 13.71 10.81
C SER A 222 -18.88 12.95 9.73
N VAL A 223 -18.18 12.51 8.67
CA VAL A 223 -18.80 11.80 7.54
C VAL A 223 -19.28 10.41 7.95
N VAL A 224 -18.44 9.65 8.65
CA VAL A 224 -18.77 8.29 9.13
C VAL A 224 -19.96 8.33 10.09
N SER A 225 -19.97 9.25 11.06
CA SER A 225 -21.11 9.41 11.99
C SER A 225 -22.40 9.68 11.23
N ARG A 226 -22.39 10.64 10.30
CA ARG A 226 -23.56 10.97 9.48
C ARG A 226 -24.05 9.76 8.64
N LEU A 227 -23.15 9.00 8.04
CA LEU A 227 -23.52 7.83 7.22
C LEU A 227 -24.09 6.71 8.10
N ARG A 228 -23.55 6.52 9.30
CA ARG A 228 -24.04 5.54 10.27
C ARG A 228 -25.41 5.92 10.84
N ASP A 229 -25.67 7.21 11.06
CA ASP A 229 -27.00 7.69 11.48
C ASP A 229 -28.11 7.39 10.46
N MET A 230 -27.71 7.16 9.19
CA MET A 230 -28.62 6.76 8.12
C MET A 230 -28.62 5.24 7.85
N SER A 231 -27.84 4.48 8.60
CA SER A 231 -27.66 3.03 8.40
C SER A 231 -28.53 2.21 9.37
N PRO A 232 -29.59 1.54 8.90
CA PRO A 232 -30.41 0.66 9.76
C PRO A 232 -29.57 -0.47 10.40
N LEU A 233 -28.53 -0.93 9.73
CA LEU A 233 -27.64 -1.97 10.25
C LEU A 233 -26.85 -1.49 11.46
N TYR A 234 -26.44 -0.24 11.49
CA TYR A 234 -25.74 0.34 12.63
C TYR A 234 -26.65 0.49 13.85
N GLU A 235 -27.91 0.85 13.63
CA GLU A 235 -28.90 0.92 14.72
C GLU A 235 -29.14 -0.47 15.32
N LEU A 236 -29.36 -1.49 14.49
CA LEU A 236 -29.52 -2.87 14.95
C LEU A 236 -28.29 -3.38 15.72
N ALA A 237 -27.08 -3.06 15.25
CA ALA A 237 -25.85 -3.43 15.94
C ALA A 237 -25.75 -2.75 17.32
N LYS A 238 -26.15 -1.50 17.46
CA LYS A 238 -26.24 -0.79 18.76
C LYS A 238 -27.24 -1.42 19.73
N GLU A 239 -28.31 -1.96 19.21
CA GLU A 239 -29.34 -2.69 19.99
C GLU A 239 -28.87 -4.11 20.40
N GLY A 240 -27.64 -4.51 19.99
CA GLY A 240 -27.05 -5.81 20.31
C GLY A 240 -27.56 -6.97 19.45
N VAL A 241 -28.15 -6.68 18.30
CA VAL A 241 -28.58 -7.70 17.33
C VAL A 241 -27.34 -8.25 16.62
N ASP A 242 -27.17 -9.57 16.70
CA ASP A 242 -26.12 -10.25 15.93
C ASP A 242 -26.52 -10.35 14.45
N LEU A 243 -25.94 -9.45 13.63
CA LEU A 243 -26.21 -9.38 12.21
C LEU A 243 -25.73 -10.60 11.42
N SER A 244 -24.81 -11.41 11.97
CA SER A 244 -24.35 -12.66 11.34
C SER A 244 -25.43 -13.74 11.29
N THR A 245 -26.45 -13.60 12.13
CA THR A 245 -27.58 -14.52 12.19
C THR A 245 -28.76 -14.13 11.29
N MET A 246 -28.70 -12.94 10.67
CA MET A 246 -29.75 -12.46 9.79
C MET A 246 -29.70 -13.15 8.42
N VAL A 247 -30.76 -13.92 8.11
CA VAL A 247 -30.97 -14.48 6.79
C VAL A 247 -31.63 -13.39 5.91
N TRP A 248 -30.87 -12.80 5.03
CA TRP A 248 -31.43 -11.90 4.01
C TRP A 248 -32.20 -12.75 2.99
N GLN A 249 -33.52 -12.69 3.00
CA GLN A 249 -34.31 -13.25 1.90
C GLN A 249 -34.07 -12.38 0.66
N THR A 250 -33.21 -12.83 -0.25
CA THR A 250 -33.20 -12.34 -1.62
C THR A 250 -34.49 -12.87 -2.28
N GLU A 251 -35.56 -12.07 -2.25
CA GLU A 251 -36.69 -12.33 -3.15
C GLU A 251 -36.17 -12.17 -4.57
N GLY A 252 -36.05 -13.31 -5.27
CA GLY A 252 -35.74 -13.32 -6.69
C GLY A 252 -36.85 -12.65 -7.48
N HIS A 253 -36.47 -11.71 -8.31
CA HIS A 253 -37.22 -11.27 -9.48
C HIS A 253 -36.46 -11.65 -10.76
#